data_9ce28cec73ef8826cbfbd8aed98c0792
#
_entry.id   9ce28cec73ef8826cbfbd8aed98c0792
#
_cell.length_a   1.000
_cell.length_b   1.000
_cell.length_c   1.000
_cell.angle_alpha   90.00
_cell.angle_beta   90.00
_cell.angle_gamma   90.00
#
_symmetry.space_group_name_H-M   'P 1'
#
loop_
_entity.id
_entity.type
_entity.pdbx_description
1 polymer ?
#
loop_
_entity_poly.entity_id
_entity_poly.type
_entity_poly.pdbx_seq_one_letter_code
_entity_poly.pdbx_strand_id
1 'polypeptide(L)'
;MYKEVILFLTGKLAEKQLAKILENMSVPSPCKKPPEWNYRVKQLGLSVAALMTGDLILRRLQDVKGINKVILPGRVRVDIDKLSKNYGIPFERGPEEIRDIPEFFGRSEKKKKLTKYNIKIFAEIVDAPNMAVDQIVKKALKYKKEGANVIDLGCLPDTEFKHLEESIKALKKIKLKVSVDSANENELLRGGKAGADYILSLNEKNLHIADKINSIPVLIPSKSGDLKSLFRAIELFKKKKKPFLTDSILDPINYGFTESINRYRALRKKYPEVEILMGTGNVTELTDADTAGMNALLIGIATELNINNVLVVQVSEHAMKVVEETDLARKIMFQSKKDNSLPVGYDSGLISLHEKKPFDSENEIKETSKMIKDSNFRIQVSDKGVHLYNRD
;
A
#
# COMPACT_ATOMS: atom_id res chain seq x y z
N MET A 1 9.75 27.93 36.78
CA MET A 1 10.79 27.67 35.76
C MET A 1 10.20 27.91 34.39
N TYR A 2 10.79 28.81 33.59
CA TYR A 2 10.36 28.96 32.19
C TYR A 2 10.81 27.72 31.42
N LYS A 3 9.83 27.04 30.77
CA LYS A 3 10.15 25.90 29.91
C LYS A 3 10.91 26.38 28.66
N GLU A 4 11.97 25.68 28.29
CA GLU A 4 12.69 25.87 27.03
C GLU A 4 11.69 25.83 25.86
N VAL A 5 11.86 26.71 24.87
CA VAL A 5 11.05 26.74 23.65
C VAL A 5 11.90 26.32 22.46
N ILE A 6 11.52 25.22 21.82
CA ILE A 6 12.21 24.67 20.65
C ILE A 6 11.41 25.03 19.39
N LEU A 7 12.09 25.62 18.40
CA LEU A 7 11.50 25.88 17.09
C LEU A 7 11.87 24.78 16.11
N PHE A 8 10.88 24.14 15.52
CA PHE A 8 11.06 23.16 14.45
C PHE A 8 10.82 23.83 13.10
N LEU A 9 11.81 23.81 12.22
CA LEU A 9 11.65 24.24 10.83
C LEU A 9 11.18 23.08 9.96
N THR A 10 10.28 23.36 9.01
CA THR A 10 9.71 22.32 8.15
C THR A 10 9.27 22.87 6.79
N GLY A 11 8.91 21.96 5.86
CA GLY A 11 8.23 22.27 4.60
C GLY A 11 6.73 21.97 4.68
N LYS A 12 5.97 22.45 3.69
CA LYS A 12 4.49 22.29 3.63
C LYS A 12 4.02 20.84 3.78
N LEU A 13 4.70 19.89 3.09
CA LEU A 13 4.28 18.49 3.06
C LEU A 13 4.40 17.79 4.41
N ALA A 14 5.36 18.23 5.23
CA ALA A 14 5.68 17.61 6.50
C ALA A 14 5.08 18.33 7.72
N GLU A 15 4.56 19.56 7.56
CA GLU A 15 4.10 20.43 8.65
C GLU A 15 3.03 19.75 9.52
N LYS A 16 1.99 19.21 8.90
CA LYS A 16 0.87 18.59 9.63
C LYS A 16 1.30 17.35 10.40
N GLN A 17 2.16 16.52 9.78
CA GLN A 17 2.69 15.32 10.43
C GLN A 17 3.59 15.66 11.60
N LEU A 18 4.48 16.65 11.42
CA LEU A 18 5.36 17.16 12.46
C LEU A 18 4.55 17.70 13.65
N ALA A 19 3.58 18.58 13.38
CA ALA A 19 2.71 19.14 14.43
C ALA A 19 2.01 18.04 15.23
N LYS A 20 1.46 17.02 14.55
CA LYS A 20 0.78 15.90 15.22
C LYS A 20 1.72 15.05 16.09
N ILE A 21 2.97 14.83 15.65
CA ILE A 21 3.97 14.10 16.44
C ILE A 21 4.30 14.89 17.71
N LEU A 22 4.56 16.20 17.59
CA LEU A 22 4.90 17.07 18.70
C LEU A 22 3.71 17.22 19.69
N GLU A 23 2.49 17.33 19.18
CA GLU A 23 1.26 17.32 19.98
C GLU A 23 1.14 16.01 20.78
N ASN A 24 1.29 14.86 20.13
CA ASN A 24 1.27 13.55 20.80
C ASN A 24 2.37 13.41 21.87
N MET A 25 3.53 14.03 21.66
CA MET A 25 4.59 14.06 22.65
C MET A 25 4.25 14.95 23.86
N SER A 26 3.45 15.98 23.65
CA SER A 26 3.08 16.96 24.67
C SER A 26 1.94 16.52 25.57
N VAL A 27 1.12 15.54 25.12
CA VAL A 27 0.00 15.00 25.91
C VAL A 27 0.52 14.07 27.00
N PRO A 28 0.16 14.29 28.26
CA PRO A 28 0.47 13.36 29.35
C PRO A 28 -0.15 11.99 29.08
N SER A 29 0.62 10.92 29.28
CA SER A 29 0.08 9.55 29.24
C SER A 29 0.52 8.80 30.52
N PRO A 30 -0.20 7.74 30.93
CA PRO A 30 0.13 6.98 32.14
C PRO A 30 1.57 6.47 32.18
N CYS A 31 2.21 6.32 31.01
CA CYS A 31 3.56 5.79 30.90
C CYS A 31 4.62 6.81 30.46
N LYS A 32 4.24 8.08 30.23
CA LYS A 32 5.17 9.08 29.66
C LYS A 32 4.91 10.47 30.25
N LYS A 33 5.93 11.07 30.87
CA LYS A 33 5.89 12.48 31.26
C LYS A 33 5.90 13.37 30.00
N PRO A 34 5.16 14.49 29.97
CA PRO A 34 5.29 15.47 28.89
C PRO A 34 6.72 16.02 28.81
N PRO A 35 7.17 16.55 27.65
CA PRO A 35 8.48 17.16 27.56
C PRO A 35 8.58 18.36 28.51
N GLU A 36 9.79 18.58 29.00
CA GLU A 36 10.11 19.75 29.85
C GLU A 36 10.27 21.03 29.02
N TRP A 37 10.04 20.97 27.73
CA TRP A 37 10.11 22.06 26.76
C TRP A 37 8.77 22.30 26.05
N ASN A 38 8.59 23.52 25.57
CA ASN A 38 7.53 23.91 24.65
C ASN A 38 8.03 23.89 23.21
N TYR A 39 7.13 23.92 22.24
CA TYR A 39 7.54 23.94 20.84
C TYR A 39 6.77 24.96 20.01
N ARG A 40 7.39 25.39 18.91
CA ARG A 40 6.78 26.08 17.80
C ARG A 40 7.16 25.39 16.49
N VAL A 41 6.29 25.41 15.50
CA VAL A 41 6.56 24.89 14.15
C VAL A 41 6.49 26.06 13.19
N LYS A 42 7.49 26.18 12.31
CA LYS A 42 7.52 27.21 11.28
C LYS A 42 7.91 26.61 9.93
N GLN A 43 7.01 26.79 8.96
CA GLN A 43 7.32 26.43 7.57
C GLN A 43 7.89 27.65 6.85
N LEU A 44 8.93 27.42 6.03
CA LEU A 44 9.66 28.46 5.32
C LEU A 44 9.25 28.64 3.86
N GLY A 45 8.01 28.24 3.49
CA GLY A 45 7.47 28.44 2.14
C GLY A 45 7.99 27.47 1.07
N LEU A 46 8.62 26.36 1.48
CA LEU A 46 9.02 25.25 0.62
C LEU A 46 8.08 24.07 0.76
N SER A 47 7.81 23.34 -0.32
CA SER A 47 7.07 22.08 -0.25
C SER A 47 7.87 21.00 0.45
N VAL A 48 9.13 20.82 0.06
CA VAL A 48 10.05 19.78 0.57
C VAL A 48 11.07 20.41 1.53
N ALA A 49 11.06 19.96 2.79
CA ALA A 49 11.93 20.49 3.85
C ALA A 49 13.43 20.31 3.57
N ALA A 50 13.83 19.20 2.93
CA ALA A 50 15.22 18.90 2.60
C ALA A 50 15.87 19.90 1.63
N LEU A 51 15.07 20.70 0.92
CA LEU A 51 15.55 21.72 -0.02
C LEU A 51 15.86 23.07 0.64
N MET A 52 15.81 23.18 1.97
CA MET A 52 16.21 24.38 2.68
C MET A 52 17.71 24.65 2.52
N THR A 53 18.05 25.88 2.16
CA THR A 53 19.44 26.36 2.13
C THR A 53 19.67 27.36 3.27
N GLY A 54 20.94 27.57 3.65
CA GLY A 54 21.32 28.55 4.68
C GLY A 54 20.79 29.94 4.36
N ASP A 55 20.96 30.39 3.10
CA ASP A 55 20.49 31.72 2.64
C ASP A 55 18.96 31.85 2.70
N LEU A 56 18.23 30.77 2.43
CA LEU A 56 16.78 30.77 2.55
C LEU A 56 16.35 30.88 4.02
N ILE A 57 17.02 30.17 4.91
CA ILE A 57 16.78 30.26 6.35
C ILE A 57 17.05 31.71 6.81
N LEU A 58 18.20 32.29 6.47
CA LEU A 58 18.54 33.64 6.83
C LEU A 58 17.54 34.69 6.33
N ARG A 59 16.98 34.50 5.12
CA ARG A 59 16.01 35.45 4.54
C ARG A 59 14.61 35.28 5.16
N ARG A 60 14.17 34.07 5.54
CA ARG A 60 12.79 33.79 5.92
C ARG A 60 12.56 33.52 7.40
N LEU A 61 13.60 33.21 8.14
CA LEU A 61 13.56 33.11 9.60
C LEU A 61 13.98 34.46 10.18
N GLN A 62 13.06 35.43 10.16
CA GLN A 62 13.35 36.82 10.52
C GLN A 62 13.60 37.00 12.01
N ASP A 63 12.94 36.24 12.87
CA ASP A 63 12.99 36.41 14.33
C ASP A 63 12.97 35.08 15.07
N VAL A 64 13.82 34.98 16.07
CA VAL A 64 13.92 33.83 17.00
C VAL A 64 13.67 34.25 18.45
N LYS A 65 13.00 35.38 18.65
CA LYS A 65 12.71 35.91 19.98
C LYS A 65 11.89 34.92 20.83
N GLY A 66 12.41 34.61 22.00
CA GLY A 66 11.80 33.64 22.91
C GLY A 66 11.96 32.18 22.46
N ILE A 67 12.89 31.92 21.54
CA ILE A 67 13.30 30.58 21.14
C ILE A 67 14.66 30.28 21.77
N ASN A 68 14.80 29.09 22.35
CA ASN A 68 16.03 28.65 22.97
C ASN A 68 16.87 27.76 22.06
N LYS A 69 16.23 27.04 21.13
CA LYS A 69 16.89 26.15 20.19
C LYS A 69 16.08 26.01 18.90
N VAL A 70 16.75 25.80 17.77
CA VAL A 70 16.12 25.53 16.47
C VAL A 70 16.49 24.12 16.00
N ILE A 71 15.49 23.31 15.67
CA ILE A 71 15.67 21.99 15.05
C ILE A 71 15.41 22.09 13.55
N LEU A 72 16.42 21.75 12.77
CA LEU A 72 16.37 21.66 11.31
C LEU A 72 15.90 20.25 10.88
N PRO A 73 15.28 20.12 9.69
CA PRO A 73 15.03 18.80 9.11
C PRO A 73 16.35 18.03 8.91
N GLY A 74 16.37 16.73 9.20
CA GLY A 74 17.59 15.93 9.25
C GLY A 74 18.37 15.85 7.93
N ARG A 75 17.68 15.98 6.78
CA ARG A 75 18.30 15.92 5.44
C ARG A 75 18.79 17.27 4.93
N VAL A 76 18.60 18.35 5.66
CA VAL A 76 19.07 19.69 5.29
C VAL A 76 20.59 19.75 5.40
N ARG A 77 21.25 20.20 4.32
CA ARG A 77 22.71 20.35 4.26
C ARG A 77 23.08 21.81 4.33
N VAL A 78 23.20 22.33 5.56
CA VAL A 78 23.59 23.72 5.84
C VAL A 78 24.67 23.76 6.90
N ASP A 79 25.43 24.86 6.92
CA ASP A 79 26.37 25.14 7.98
C ASP A 79 25.62 25.57 9.24
N ILE A 80 25.51 24.64 10.19
CA ILE A 80 24.77 24.81 11.46
C ILE A 80 25.46 25.81 12.36
N ASP A 81 26.79 25.81 12.40
CA ASP A 81 27.59 26.69 13.26
C ASP A 81 27.46 28.16 12.80
N LYS A 82 27.43 28.39 11.50
CA LYS A 82 27.18 29.71 10.90
C LYS A 82 25.77 30.22 11.27
N LEU A 83 24.76 29.36 11.19
CA LEU A 83 23.39 29.73 11.60
C LEU A 83 23.31 30.03 13.09
N SER A 84 23.90 29.17 13.93
CA SER A 84 23.90 29.35 15.39
C SER A 84 24.58 30.67 15.79
N LYS A 85 25.71 30.99 15.16
CA LYS A 85 26.40 32.28 15.38
C LYS A 85 25.56 33.47 14.94
N ASN A 86 24.90 33.37 13.78
CA ASN A 86 24.10 34.46 13.23
C ASN A 86 22.88 34.82 14.10
N TYR A 87 22.22 33.80 14.67
CA TYR A 87 21.02 34.01 15.49
C TYR A 87 21.29 34.06 17.00
N GLY A 88 22.49 33.75 17.45
CA GLY A 88 22.84 33.72 18.86
C GLY A 88 22.18 32.60 19.68
N ILE A 89 21.61 31.59 19.05
CA ILE A 89 20.98 30.43 19.67
C ILE A 89 21.41 29.12 18.97
N PRO A 90 21.38 27.99 19.66
CA PRO A 90 21.75 26.70 19.06
C PRO A 90 20.82 26.29 17.93
N PHE A 91 21.41 25.94 16.80
CA PHE A 91 20.75 25.19 15.72
C PHE A 91 21.24 23.75 15.78
N GLU A 92 20.35 22.80 15.57
CA GLU A 92 20.64 21.38 15.62
C GLU A 92 19.93 20.66 14.48
N ARG A 93 20.58 19.64 13.92
CA ARG A 93 19.95 18.81 12.89
C ARG A 93 19.13 17.73 13.59
N GLY A 94 17.84 17.68 13.29
CA GLY A 94 16.95 16.61 13.76
C GLY A 94 17.17 15.29 13.03
N PRO A 95 16.35 14.27 13.29
CA PRO A 95 16.43 12.98 12.61
C PRO A 95 16.06 13.12 11.12
N GLU A 96 16.55 12.20 10.29
CA GLU A 96 16.23 12.18 8.86
C GLU A 96 14.74 11.96 8.58
N GLU A 97 14.11 11.14 9.39
CA GLU A 97 12.68 10.84 9.32
C GLU A 97 11.92 11.52 10.46
N ILE A 98 10.86 12.24 10.13
CA ILE A 98 10.03 12.97 11.12
C ILE A 98 9.50 12.08 12.25
N ARG A 99 9.18 10.83 11.92
CA ARG A 99 8.67 9.83 12.90
C ARG A 99 9.67 9.51 14.00
N ASP A 100 10.97 9.74 13.77
CA ASP A 100 12.04 9.42 14.70
C ASP A 100 12.30 10.58 15.70
N ILE A 101 11.54 11.69 15.57
CA ILE A 101 11.59 12.81 16.52
C ILE A 101 11.37 12.36 17.97
N PRO A 102 10.41 11.46 18.31
CA PRO A 102 10.28 10.98 19.69
C PRO A 102 11.55 10.29 20.18
N GLU A 103 12.19 9.47 19.34
CA GLU A 103 13.44 8.76 19.68
C GLU A 103 14.62 9.74 19.81
N PHE A 104 14.70 10.73 18.94
CA PHE A 104 15.68 11.81 19.00
C PHE A 104 15.65 12.56 20.35
N PHE A 105 14.47 12.68 20.97
CA PHE A 105 14.28 13.24 22.31
C PHE A 105 14.23 12.16 23.42
N GLY A 106 14.84 10.99 23.20
CA GLY A 106 14.94 9.91 24.18
C GLY A 106 13.60 9.20 24.47
N ARG A 107 12.63 9.30 23.59
CA ARG A 107 11.30 8.71 23.74
C ARG A 107 11.07 7.62 22.70
N SER A 108 11.44 6.38 22.98
CA SER A 108 11.12 5.28 22.08
C SER A 108 9.60 5.00 22.06
N GLU A 109 9.00 5.06 20.90
CA GLU A 109 7.65 4.51 20.68
C GLU A 109 7.76 3.14 20.02
N LYS A 110 7.10 2.12 20.61
CA LYS A 110 6.90 0.86 19.89
C LYS A 110 6.13 1.20 18.61
N LYS A 111 6.67 0.83 17.45
CA LYS A 111 6.00 0.99 16.15
C LYS A 111 4.58 0.44 16.27
N LYS A 112 3.57 1.26 16.01
CA LYS A 112 2.16 0.83 16.03
C LYS A 112 1.97 -0.20 14.93
N LYS A 113 1.50 -1.38 15.30
CA LYS A 113 1.18 -2.42 14.32
C LYS A 113 0.02 -1.94 13.45
N LEU A 114 0.22 -1.95 12.14
CA LEU A 114 -0.83 -1.59 11.18
C LEU A 114 -1.85 -2.73 11.08
N THR A 115 -3.08 -2.47 11.54
CA THR A 115 -4.14 -3.50 11.58
C THR A 115 -5.41 -3.08 10.85
N LYS A 116 -5.57 -1.78 10.52
CA LYS A 116 -6.79 -1.24 9.93
C LYS A 116 -6.63 -0.99 8.44
N TYR A 117 -7.69 -1.25 7.71
CA TYR A 117 -7.81 -1.00 6.28
C TYR A 117 -9.28 -0.81 5.88
N ASN A 118 -9.53 -0.24 4.70
CA ASN A 118 -10.86 -0.09 4.10
C ASN A 118 -10.97 -0.76 2.72
N ILE A 119 -9.87 -1.25 2.16
CA ILE A 119 -9.85 -1.95 0.87
C ILE A 119 -9.93 -3.46 1.11
N LYS A 120 -10.88 -4.14 0.46
CA LYS A 120 -10.98 -5.60 0.43
C LYS A 120 -10.15 -6.15 -0.72
N ILE A 121 -9.45 -7.25 -0.47
CA ILE A 121 -8.64 -7.97 -1.47
C ILE A 121 -9.42 -9.20 -1.90
N PHE A 122 -9.70 -9.29 -3.19
CA PHE A 122 -10.12 -10.48 -3.91
C PHE A 122 -8.87 -11.11 -4.48
N ALA A 123 -8.54 -12.33 -4.08
CA ALA A 123 -7.34 -13.04 -4.55
C ALA A 123 -7.75 -14.19 -5.46
N GLU A 124 -7.34 -14.12 -6.72
CA GLU A 124 -7.78 -15.04 -7.76
C GLU A 124 -6.94 -16.32 -7.77
N ILE A 125 -7.64 -17.44 -7.89
CA ILE A 125 -7.09 -18.76 -8.23
C ILE A 125 -7.38 -18.99 -9.71
N VAL A 126 -6.48 -18.58 -10.58
CA VAL A 126 -6.66 -18.55 -12.03
C VAL A 126 -6.94 -19.94 -12.63
N ASP A 127 -6.19 -20.95 -12.20
CA ASP A 127 -6.30 -22.33 -12.77
C ASP A 127 -7.26 -23.22 -11.98
N ALA A 128 -8.25 -22.66 -11.32
CA ALA A 128 -9.15 -23.40 -10.46
C ALA A 128 -9.82 -24.61 -11.13
N PRO A 129 -10.26 -24.58 -12.42
CA PRO A 129 -10.82 -25.74 -13.10
C PRO A 129 -9.87 -26.95 -13.21
N ASN A 130 -8.56 -26.69 -13.25
CA ASN A 130 -7.50 -27.73 -13.39
C ASN A 130 -6.97 -28.23 -12.05
N MET A 131 -7.44 -27.66 -10.92
CA MET A 131 -6.99 -28.03 -9.58
C MET A 131 -8.01 -28.94 -8.89
N ALA A 132 -7.54 -29.89 -8.08
CA ALA A 132 -8.42 -30.64 -7.20
C ALA A 132 -8.96 -29.71 -6.07
N VAL A 133 -10.14 -30.03 -5.51
CA VAL A 133 -10.81 -29.20 -4.50
C VAL A 133 -9.93 -28.95 -3.27
N ASP A 134 -9.18 -29.95 -2.82
CA ASP A 134 -8.25 -29.83 -1.69
C ASP A 134 -7.07 -28.88 -2.00
N GLN A 135 -6.58 -28.86 -3.23
CA GLN A 135 -5.56 -27.92 -3.68
C GLN A 135 -6.09 -26.48 -3.72
N ILE A 136 -7.34 -26.29 -4.20
CA ILE A 136 -8.03 -24.99 -4.16
C ILE A 136 -8.15 -24.51 -2.72
N VAL A 137 -8.60 -25.37 -1.79
CA VAL A 137 -8.73 -25.05 -0.36
C VAL A 137 -7.37 -24.67 0.24
N LYS A 138 -6.30 -25.43 -0.06
CA LYS A 138 -4.94 -25.12 0.41
C LYS A 138 -4.46 -23.77 -0.08
N LYS A 139 -4.64 -23.45 -1.37
CA LYS A 139 -4.26 -22.15 -1.98
C LYS A 139 -5.08 -21.01 -1.37
N ALA A 140 -6.37 -21.21 -1.18
CA ALA A 140 -7.26 -20.24 -0.55
C ALA A 140 -6.86 -19.91 0.90
N LEU A 141 -6.48 -20.93 1.68
CA LEU A 141 -5.99 -20.71 3.05
C LEU A 141 -4.66 -19.94 3.09
N LYS A 142 -3.76 -20.19 2.12
CA LYS A 142 -2.55 -19.39 1.94
C LYS A 142 -2.90 -17.92 1.68
N TYR A 143 -3.75 -17.63 0.70
CA TYR A 143 -4.17 -16.27 0.36
C TYR A 143 -4.88 -15.58 1.52
N LYS A 144 -5.73 -16.31 2.27
CA LYS A 144 -6.33 -15.76 3.49
C LYS A 144 -5.27 -15.33 4.52
N LYS A 145 -4.24 -16.14 4.73
CA LYS A 145 -3.13 -15.84 5.64
C LYS A 145 -2.34 -14.62 5.18
N GLU A 146 -2.19 -14.43 3.88
CA GLU A 146 -1.52 -13.30 3.24
C GLU A 146 -2.37 -12.02 3.24
N GLY A 147 -3.66 -12.10 3.59
CA GLY A 147 -4.53 -10.93 3.79
C GLY A 147 -5.75 -10.86 2.88
N ALA A 148 -6.01 -11.85 2.02
CA ALA A 148 -7.19 -11.88 1.18
C ALA A 148 -8.49 -11.88 2.01
N ASN A 149 -9.49 -11.14 1.53
CA ASN A 149 -10.82 -11.07 2.12
C ASN A 149 -11.82 -11.97 1.37
N VAL A 150 -11.62 -12.14 0.07
CA VAL A 150 -12.44 -12.95 -0.83
C VAL A 150 -11.50 -13.81 -1.66
N ILE A 151 -11.86 -15.08 -1.84
CA ILE A 151 -11.17 -15.98 -2.77
C ILE A 151 -11.95 -15.96 -4.07
N ASP A 152 -11.29 -15.60 -5.14
CA ASP A 152 -11.87 -15.57 -6.46
C ASP A 152 -11.52 -16.85 -7.21
N LEU A 153 -12.55 -17.56 -7.69
CA LEU A 153 -12.39 -18.76 -8.50
C LEU A 153 -12.45 -18.36 -9.98
N GLY A 154 -11.27 -18.25 -10.61
CA GLY A 154 -11.14 -17.98 -12.02
C GLY A 154 -11.52 -19.20 -12.85
N CYS A 155 -12.50 -19.05 -13.73
CA CYS A 155 -12.87 -20.03 -14.73
C CYS A 155 -12.08 -19.78 -16.01
N LEU A 156 -11.68 -20.86 -16.68
CA LEU A 156 -10.91 -20.77 -17.90
C LEU A 156 -11.82 -20.80 -19.15
N PRO A 157 -11.50 -20.00 -20.18
CA PRO A 157 -12.14 -20.15 -21.49
C PRO A 157 -12.00 -21.61 -21.98
N ASP A 158 -13.03 -22.12 -22.62
CA ASP A 158 -13.05 -23.45 -23.22
C ASP A 158 -12.77 -24.64 -22.32
N THR A 159 -12.78 -24.45 -20.98
CA THR A 159 -12.57 -25.49 -19.99
C THR A 159 -13.73 -25.47 -18.98
N GLU A 160 -14.56 -26.52 -18.99
CA GLU A 160 -15.66 -26.61 -18.04
C GLU A 160 -15.14 -26.80 -16.60
N PHE A 161 -15.59 -25.95 -15.67
CA PHE A 161 -15.30 -26.12 -14.26
C PHE A 161 -16.29 -27.13 -13.62
N LYS A 162 -15.98 -28.43 -13.78
CA LYS A 162 -16.89 -29.53 -13.41
C LYS A 162 -17.22 -29.56 -11.91
N HIS A 163 -16.26 -29.27 -11.06
CA HIS A 163 -16.38 -29.28 -9.58
C HIS A 163 -16.53 -27.89 -8.96
N LEU A 164 -17.07 -26.93 -9.72
CA LEU A 164 -17.25 -25.53 -9.27
C LEU A 164 -18.08 -25.47 -7.96
N GLU A 165 -19.24 -26.15 -7.93
CA GLU A 165 -20.14 -26.14 -6.77
C GLU A 165 -19.49 -26.78 -5.54
N GLU A 166 -18.73 -27.86 -5.73
CA GLU A 166 -18.01 -28.54 -4.66
C GLU A 166 -16.92 -27.64 -4.08
N SER A 167 -16.15 -26.96 -4.95
CA SER A 167 -15.12 -26.01 -4.55
C SER A 167 -15.70 -24.85 -3.73
N ILE A 168 -16.81 -24.25 -4.19
CA ILE A 168 -17.50 -23.20 -3.44
C ILE A 168 -17.95 -23.70 -2.06
N LYS A 169 -18.61 -24.86 -2.00
CA LYS A 169 -19.08 -25.44 -0.72
C LYS A 169 -17.92 -25.73 0.23
N ALA A 170 -16.80 -26.25 -0.26
CA ALA A 170 -15.60 -26.51 0.54
C ALA A 170 -15.03 -25.19 1.14
N LEU A 171 -14.91 -24.13 0.34
CA LEU A 171 -14.45 -22.83 0.80
C LEU A 171 -15.43 -22.16 1.78
N LYS A 172 -16.74 -22.27 1.54
CA LYS A 172 -17.78 -21.75 2.44
C LYS A 172 -17.78 -22.50 3.78
N LYS A 173 -17.53 -23.81 3.79
CA LYS A 173 -17.43 -24.63 5.02
C LYS A 173 -16.34 -24.12 5.96
N ILE A 174 -15.24 -23.58 5.43
CA ILE A 174 -14.16 -22.97 6.21
C ILE A 174 -14.33 -21.46 6.39
N LYS A 175 -15.56 -20.95 6.17
CA LYS A 175 -15.97 -19.55 6.39
C LYS A 175 -15.20 -18.53 5.53
N LEU A 176 -14.80 -18.90 4.33
CA LEU A 176 -14.27 -17.97 3.35
C LEU A 176 -15.41 -17.33 2.54
N LYS A 177 -15.20 -16.06 2.13
CA LYS A 177 -16.00 -15.45 1.08
C LYS A 177 -15.46 -15.88 -0.26
N VAL A 178 -16.36 -16.15 -1.20
CA VAL A 178 -16.03 -16.69 -2.51
C VAL A 178 -16.63 -15.82 -3.60
N SER A 179 -15.85 -15.53 -4.62
CA SER A 179 -16.32 -15.02 -5.92
C SER A 179 -16.07 -16.05 -7.01
N VAL A 180 -16.79 -15.92 -8.08
CA VAL A 180 -16.60 -16.71 -9.31
C VAL A 180 -16.45 -15.74 -10.46
N ASP A 181 -15.32 -15.84 -11.17
CA ASP A 181 -15.03 -15.06 -12.38
C ASP A 181 -15.12 -15.94 -13.62
N SER A 182 -16.08 -15.65 -14.47
CA SER A 182 -16.31 -16.38 -15.70
C SER A 182 -16.95 -15.53 -16.79
N ALA A 183 -16.56 -15.79 -18.04
CA ALA A 183 -17.25 -15.31 -19.22
C ALA A 183 -18.49 -16.16 -19.57
N ASN A 184 -18.63 -17.34 -18.97
CA ASN A 184 -19.71 -18.29 -19.23
C ASN A 184 -20.88 -18.05 -18.27
N GLU A 185 -22.03 -17.65 -18.82
CA GLU A 185 -23.24 -17.37 -18.03
C GLU A 185 -23.73 -18.58 -17.22
N ASN A 186 -23.52 -19.82 -17.72
CA ASN A 186 -23.91 -21.02 -16.99
C ASN A 186 -23.04 -21.23 -15.74
N GLU A 187 -21.72 -20.95 -15.81
CA GLU A 187 -20.84 -21.02 -14.64
C GLU A 187 -21.18 -19.94 -13.62
N LEU A 188 -21.50 -18.71 -14.05
CA LEU A 188 -21.97 -17.66 -13.16
C LEU A 188 -23.27 -18.06 -12.44
N LEU A 189 -24.22 -18.68 -13.15
CA LEU A 189 -25.47 -19.21 -12.56
C LEU A 189 -25.20 -20.37 -11.58
N ARG A 190 -24.37 -21.33 -11.95
CA ARG A 190 -23.98 -22.47 -11.11
C ARG A 190 -23.28 -21.98 -9.85
N GLY A 191 -22.29 -21.09 -10.01
CA GLY A 191 -21.55 -20.49 -8.90
C GLY A 191 -22.44 -19.73 -7.93
N GLY A 192 -23.33 -18.90 -8.46
CA GLY A 192 -24.29 -18.15 -7.64
C GLY A 192 -25.28 -19.05 -6.90
N LYS A 193 -25.80 -20.08 -7.55
CA LYS A 193 -26.69 -21.09 -6.92
C LYS A 193 -25.97 -21.94 -5.87
N ALA A 194 -24.67 -22.20 -6.04
CA ALA A 194 -23.84 -22.90 -5.07
C ALA A 194 -23.49 -22.05 -3.83
N GLY A 195 -23.80 -20.74 -3.83
CA GLY A 195 -23.66 -19.87 -2.69
C GLY A 195 -22.39 -18.98 -2.73
N ALA A 196 -21.84 -18.71 -3.92
CA ALA A 196 -20.80 -17.70 -4.08
C ALA A 196 -21.31 -16.34 -3.59
N ASP A 197 -20.48 -15.58 -2.87
CA ASP A 197 -20.83 -14.26 -2.35
C ASP A 197 -20.87 -13.22 -3.48
N TYR A 198 -19.98 -13.37 -4.48
CA TYR A 198 -19.87 -12.46 -5.62
C TYR A 198 -19.80 -13.24 -6.93
N ILE A 199 -20.18 -12.58 -8.02
CA ILE A 199 -19.96 -13.06 -9.40
C ILE A 199 -19.30 -11.97 -10.24
N LEU A 200 -18.32 -12.33 -10.99
CA LEU A 200 -17.53 -11.52 -11.91
C LEU A 200 -17.64 -12.12 -13.31
N SER A 201 -18.22 -11.49 -14.38
CA SER A 201 -18.73 -10.13 -14.30
C SER A 201 -20.02 -10.07 -15.09
N LEU A 202 -20.88 -9.08 -14.81
CA LEU A 202 -22.09 -8.83 -15.58
C LEU A 202 -21.98 -7.50 -16.34
N ASN A 203 -22.59 -7.45 -17.51
CA ASN A 203 -22.75 -6.23 -18.29
C ASN A 203 -24.23 -6.04 -18.67
N GLU A 204 -24.58 -4.97 -19.38
CA GLU A 204 -25.96 -4.65 -19.73
C GLU A 204 -26.72 -5.76 -20.46
N LYS A 205 -26.02 -6.75 -21.07
CA LYS A 205 -26.65 -7.84 -21.84
C LYS A 205 -27.09 -9.02 -20.97
N ASN A 206 -26.39 -9.27 -19.86
CA ASN A 206 -26.61 -10.45 -19.01
C ASN A 206 -27.01 -10.13 -17.56
N LEU A 207 -27.49 -8.91 -17.28
CA LEU A 207 -28.00 -8.50 -15.96
C LEU A 207 -29.12 -9.39 -15.41
N HIS A 208 -29.81 -10.14 -16.27
CA HIS A 208 -30.86 -11.08 -15.89
C HIS A 208 -30.35 -12.23 -15.00
N ILE A 209 -29.06 -12.54 -15.06
CA ILE A 209 -28.42 -13.56 -14.20
C ILE A 209 -28.59 -13.19 -12.72
N ALA A 210 -28.43 -11.92 -12.37
CA ALA A 210 -28.57 -11.44 -11.00
C ALA A 210 -30.00 -11.57 -10.42
N ASP A 211 -31.01 -11.86 -11.24
CA ASP A 211 -32.37 -12.13 -10.77
C ASP A 211 -32.55 -13.57 -10.30
N LYS A 212 -31.67 -14.45 -10.74
CA LYS A 212 -31.72 -15.91 -10.48
C LYS A 212 -30.83 -16.38 -9.34
N ILE A 213 -30.03 -15.47 -8.76
CA ILE A 213 -29.04 -15.77 -7.73
C ILE A 213 -29.02 -14.68 -6.65
N ASN A 214 -28.41 -14.99 -5.50
CA ASN A 214 -28.27 -14.04 -4.39
C ASN A 214 -26.86 -13.44 -4.28
N SER A 215 -25.95 -13.80 -5.17
CA SER A 215 -24.60 -13.24 -5.20
C SER A 215 -24.60 -11.77 -5.58
N ILE A 216 -23.64 -11.03 -5.08
CA ILE A 216 -23.42 -9.62 -5.43
C ILE A 216 -22.66 -9.57 -6.76
N PRO A 217 -23.20 -9.02 -7.85
CA PRO A 217 -22.51 -8.96 -9.11
C PRO A 217 -21.51 -7.80 -9.16
N VAL A 218 -20.44 -7.97 -9.95
CA VAL A 218 -19.58 -6.90 -10.43
C VAL A 218 -20.04 -6.49 -11.82
N LEU A 219 -20.42 -5.23 -11.99
CA LEU A 219 -20.86 -4.70 -13.28
C LEU A 219 -19.67 -4.14 -14.05
N ILE A 220 -19.51 -4.56 -15.29
CA ILE A 220 -18.46 -4.11 -16.21
C ILE A 220 -19.03 -3.49 -17.49
N PRO A 221 -18.22 -2.72 -18.26
CA PRO A 221 -18.62 -2.28 -19.58
C PRO A 221 -18.82 -3.46 -20.53
N SER A 222 -19.69 -3.31 -21.54
CA SER A 222 -19.93 -4.33 -22.57
C SER A 222 -18.74 -4.57 -23.50
N LYS A 223 -17.85 -3.57 -23.58
CA LYS A 223 -16.53 -3.62 -24.24
C LYS A 223 -15.55 -2.79 -23.45
N SER A 224 -14.26 -3.17 -23.47
CA SER A 224 -13.23 -2.34 -22.84
C SER A 224 -13.32 -0.90 -23.31
N GLY A 225 -13.21 0.05 -22.38
CA GLY A 225 -13.30 1.48 -22.65
C GLY A 225 -14.71 2.06 -22.80
N ASP A 226 -15.75 1.25 -22.99
CA ASP A 226 -17.15 1.74 -23.15
C ASP A 226 -17.80 2.08 -21.80
N LEU A 227 -17.36 3.19 -21.22
CA LEU A 227 -17.90 3.68 -19.94
C LEU A 227 -19.42 3.99 -20.03
N LYS A 228 -19.94 4.28 -21.23
CA LYS A 228 -21.37 4.56 -21.42
C LYS A 228 -22.22 3.32 -21.19
N SER A 229 -21.77 2.14 -21.66
CA SER A 229 -22.49 0.88 -21.41
C SER A 229 -22.48 0.51 -19.93
N LEU A 230 -21.35 0.73 -19.22
CA LEU A 230 -21.30 0.55 -17.77
C LEU A 230 -22.29 1.47 -17.05
N PHE A 231 -22.38 2.73 -17.44
CA PHE A 231 -23.35 3.65 -16.85
C PHE A 231 -24.79 3.17 -17.06
N ARG A 232 -25.13 2.67 -18.27
CA ARG A 232 -26.46 2.08 -18.52
C ARG A 232 -26.71 0.85 -17.62
N ALA A 233 -25.72 -0.04 -17.50
CA ALA A 233 -25.81 -1.21 -16.61
C ALA A 233 -26.06 -0.79 -15.15
N ILE A 234 -25.33 0.21 -14.65
CA ILE A 234 -25.51 0.76 -13.30
C ILE A 234 -26.93 1.30 -13.11
N GLU A 235 -27.43 2.14 -14.04
CA GLU A 235 -28.79 2.71 -13.94
C GLU A 235 -29.89 1.64 -13.98
N LEU A 236 -29.72 0.61 -14.81
CA LEU A 236 -30.64 -0.53 -14.86
C LEU A 236 -30.60 -1.31 -13.53
N PHE A 237 -29.39 -1.55 -12.97
CA PHE A 237 -29.24 -2.35 -11.77
C PHE A 237 -29.70 -1.60 -10.51
N LYS A 238 -29.49 -0.31 -10.41
CA LYS A 238 -29.98 0.54 -9.29
C LYS A 238 -31.50 0.43 -9.10
N LYS A 239 -32.27 0.25 -10.18
CA LYS A 239 -33.72 0.02 -10.11
C LYS A 239 -34.08 -1.24 -9.34
N LYS A 240 -33.17 -2.24 -9.30
CA LYS A 240 -33.39 -3.51 -8.57
C LYS A 240 -33.21 -3.37 -7.06
N LYS A 241 -32.63 -2.27 -6.58
CA LYS A 241 -32.33 -2.01 -5.15
C LYS A 241 -31.52 -3.14 -4.48
N LYS A 242 -30.72 -3.87 -5.25
CA LYS A 242 -29.81 -4.92 -4.79
C LYS A 242 -28.37 -4.38 -4.72
N PRO A 243 -27.53 -4.88 -3.83
CA PRO A 243 -26.11 -4.51 -3.77
C PRO A 243 -25.39 -4.97 -5.04
N PHE A 244 -24.41 -4.19 -5.49
CA PHE A 244 -23.52 -4.51 -6.60
C PHE A 244 -22.19 -3.79 -6.45
N LEU A 245 -21.18 -4.29 -7.12
CA LEU A 245 -19.92 -3.60 -7.36
C LEU A 245 -19.86 -3.21 -8.85
N THR A 246 -18.93 -2.32 -9.18
CA THR A 246 -18.69 -1.94 -10.58
C THR A 246 -17.21 -1.85 -10.83
N ASP A 247 -16.78 -2.25 -12.03
CA ASP A 247 -15.41 -2.15 -12.49
C ASP A 247 -15.37 -1.53 -13.87
N SER A 248 -14.64 -0.42 -14.05
CA SER A 248 -14.43 0.20 -15.36
C SER A 248 -13.31 -0.44 -16.17
N ILE A 249 -12.70 -1.48 -15.65
CA ILE A 249 -11.58 -2.28 -16.16
C ILE A 249 -10.27 -1.47 -16.17
N LEU A 250 -9.26 -1.98 -15.48
CA LEU A 250 -7.89 -1.46 -15.52
C LEU A 250 -7.15 -2.12 -16.69
N ASP A 251 -6.76 -1.35 -17.68
CA ASP A 251 -6.00 -1.85 -18.82
C ASP A 251 -4.49 -1.97 -18.49
N PRO A 252 -3.76 -2.86 -19.16
CA PRO A 252 -2.31 -2.97 -19.01
C PRO A 252 -1.57 -1.70 -19.42
N ILE A 253 -0.33 -1.55 -18.95
CA ILE A 253 0.59 -0.48 -19.37
C ILE A 253 0.80 -0.58 -20.90
N ASN A 254 0.82 0.56 -21.57
CA ASN A 254 0.87 0.73 -23.03
C ASN A 254 -0.42 0.32 -23.77
N TYR A 255 -1.39 -0.30 -23.10
CA TYR A 255 -2.67 -0.71 -23.70
C TYR A 255 -3.88 0.05 -23.15
N GLY A 256 -3.66 1.22 -22.54
CA GLY A 256 -4.74 2.08 -22.06
C GLY A 256 -4.74 2.31 -20.54
N PHE A 257 -3.67 1.97 -19.82
CA PHE A 257 -3.58 2.15 -18.36
C PHE A 257 -3.98 3.56 -17.90
N THR A 258 -3.42 4.60 -18.51
CA THR A 258 -3.72 5.99 -18.13
C THR A 258 -5.21 6.35 -18.35
N GLU A 259 -5.77 5.91 -19.49
CA GLU A 259 -7.19 6.13 -19.77
C GLU A 259 -8.09 5.33 -18.83
N SER A 260 -7.67 4.15 -18.39
CA SER A 260 -8.44 3.40 -17.40
C SER A 260 -8.49 4.12 -16.04
N ILE A 261 -7.42 4.76 -15.61
CA ILE A 261 -7.45 5.62 -14.40
C ILE A 261 -8.44 6.78 -14.57
N ASN A 262 -8.48 7.42 -15.74
CA ASN A 262 -9.47 8.44 -16.06
C ASN A 262 -10.90 7.90 -16.01
N ARG A 263 -11.13 6.67 -16.48
CA ARG A 263 -12.45 6.01 -16.38
C ARG A 263 -12.88 5.77 -14.93
N TYR A 264 -12.00 5.28 -14.05
CA TYR A 264 -12.30 5.14 -12.61
C TYR A 264 -12.62 6.49 -11.97
N ARG A 265 -11.87 7.53 -12.31
CA ARG A 265 -12.15 8.89 -11.84
C ARG A 265 -13.52 9.40 -12.32
N ALA A 266 -13.85 9.19 -13.58
CA ALA A 266 -15.15 9.57 -14.15
C ALA A 266 -16.31 8.79 -13.51
N LEU A 267 -16.12 7.47 -13.30
CA LEU A 267 -17.06 6.59 -12.61
C LEU A 267 -17.32 7.08 -11.18
N ARG A 268 -16.27 7.33 -10.39
CA ARG A 268 -16.38 7.84 -9.03
C ARG A 268 -17.07 9.22 -8.98
N LYS A 269 -16.72 10.12 -9.90
CA LYS A 269 -17.34 11.45 -9.98
C LYS A 269 -18.85 11.37 -10.25
N LYS A 270 -19.27 10.46 -11.15
CA LYS A 270 -20.67 10.30 -11.52
C LYS A 270 -21.47 9.54 -10.47
N TYR A 271 -20.86 8.58 -9.81
CA TYR A 271 -21.50 7.71 -8.79
C TYR A 271 -20.67 7.68 -7.50
N PRO A 272 -20.78 8.72 -6.65
CA PRO A 272 -19.96 8.85 -5.44
C PRO A 272 -20.11 7.69 -4.45
N GLU A 273 -21.31 7.08 -4.37
CA GLU A 273 -21.66 6.05 -3.38
C GLU A 273 -21.55 4.62 -3.90
N VAL A 274 -21.23 4.42 -5.18
CA VAL A 274 -21.16 3.07 -5.73
C VAL A 274 -19.85 2.39 -5.31
N GLU A 275 -19.96 1.15 -4.87
CA GLU A 275 -18.81 0.30 -4.57
C GLU A 275 -18.04 -0.04 -5.86
N ILE A 276 -16.73 0.21 -5.88
CA ILE A 276 -15.87 -0.04 -7.03
C ILE A 276 -14.89 -1.16 -6.71
N LEU A 277 -14.72 -2.07 -7.66
CA LEU A 277 -13.63 -3.03 -7.75
C LEU A 277 -12.62 -2.53 -8.79
N MET A 278 -11.32 -2.77 -8.58
CA MET A 278 -10.26 -2.50 -9.53
C MET A 278 -9.37 -3.74 -9.67
N GLY A 279 -9.34 -4.32 -10.87
CA GLY A 279 -8.49 -5.46 -11.19
C GLY A 279 -7.04 -5.03 -11.37
N THR A 280 -6.18 -5.22 -10.37
CA THR A 280 -4.77 -4.81 -10.42
C THR A 280 -3.88 -5.83 -11.13
N GLY A 281 -4.34 -7.07 -11.28
CA GLY A 281 -3.61 -8.15 -11.94
C GLY A 281 -3.15 -7.82 -13.36
N ASN A 282 -3.95 -7.06 -14.12
CA ASN A 282 -3.60 -6.61 -15.47
C ASN A 282 -2.33 -5.72 -15.54
N VAL A 283 -1.89 -5.18 -14.42
CA VAL A 283 -0.66 -4.40 -14.34
C VAL A 283 0.45 -5.24 -13.70
N THR A 284 0.17 -5.88 -12.58
CA THR A 284 1.19 -6.60 -11.80
C THR A 284 1.67 -7.88 -12.48
N GLU A 285 0.81 -8.60 -13.21
CA GLU A 285 1.17 -9.83 -13.94
C GLU A 285 1.76 -9.55 -15.33
N LEU A 286 1.37 -8.44 -15.95
CA LEU A 286 1.74 -8.10 -17.34
C LEU A 286 2.87 -7.06 -17.42
N THR A 287 3.62 -6.88 -16.33
CA THR A 287 4.77 -5.96 -16.30
C THR A 287 5.89 -6.58 -15.49
N ASP A 288 7.01 -6.86 -16.13
CA ASP A 288 8.21 -7.40 -15.50
C ASP A 288 8.90 -6.33 -14.63
N ALA A 289 8.41 -6.14 -13.42
CA ALA A 289 8.97 -5.20 -12.45
C ALA A 289 8.61 -5.61 -11.01
N ASP A 290 9.29 -5.02 -10.02
CA ASP A 290 8.99 -5.22 -8.60
C ASP A 290 7.54 -4.87 -8.27
N THR A 291 6.74 -5.87 -7.91
CA THR A 291 5.30 -5.71 -7.63
C THR A 291 5.03 -4.90 -6.37
N ALA A 292 5.95 -4.85 -5.42
CA ALA A 292 5.81 -4.06 -4.19
C ALA A 292 5.59 -2.56 -4.48
N GLY A 293 6.39 -1.99 -5.40
CA GLY A 293 6.23 -0.60 -5.85
C GLY A 293 4.96 -0.37 -6.65
N MET A 294 4.62 -1.32 -7.55
CA MET A 294 3.37 -1.28 -8.31
C MET A 294 2.14 -1.33 -7.40
N ASN A 295 2.10 -2.26 -6.44
CA ASN A 295 1.02 -2.37 -5.46
C ASN A 295 0.91 -1.11 -4.59
N ALA A 296 2.03 -0.52 -4.15
CA ALA A 296 2.01 0.74 -3.41
C ALA A 296 1.33 1.86 -4.22
N LEU A 297 1.67 2.00 -5.51
CA LEU A 297 1.10 3.01 -6.40
C LEU A 297 -0.39 2.75 -6.68
N LEU A 298 -0.74 1.51 -7.05
CA LEU A 298 -2.13 1.15 -7.40
C LEU A 298 -3.08 1.28 -6.20
N ILE A 299 -2.64 0.86 -5.01
CA ILE A 299 -3.41 1.02 -3.78
C ILE A 299 -3.48 2.49 -3.34
N GLY A 300 -2.45 3.30 -3.63
CA GLY A 300 -2.49 4.75 -3.50
C GLY A 300 -3.59 5.37 -4.35
N ILE A 301 -3.64 5.05 -5.64
CA ILE A 301 -4.71 5.47 -6.58
C ILE A 301 -6.09 5.01 -6.08
N ALA A 302 -6.22 3.75 -5.67
CA ALA A 302 -7.47 3.22 -5.13
C ALA A 302 -7.93 4.00 -3.88
N THR A 303 -7.01 4.34 -2.99
CA THR A 303 -7.29 5.11 -1.77
C THR A 303 -7.73 6.53 -2.07
N GLU A 304 -7.11 7.21 -3.05
CA GLU A 304 -7.48 8.56 -3.47
C GLU A 304 -8.85 8.59 -4.16
N LEU A 305 -9.16 7.59 -4.97
CA LEU A 305 -10.44 7.45 -5.68
C LEU A 305 -11.54 6.79 -4.82
N ASN A 306 -11.28 6.48 -3.56
CA ASN A 306 -12.18 5.74 -2.66
C ASN A 306 -12.68 4.41 -3.27
N ILE A 307 -11.78 3.68 -3.93
CA ILE A 307 -12.02 2.32 -4.42
C ILE A 307 -11.77 1.37 -3.25
N ASN A 308 -12.78 0.61 -2.85
CA ASN A 308 -12.74 -0.20 -1.63
C ASN A 308 -12.59 -1.70 -1.88
N ASN A 309 -12.42 -2.10 -3.14
CA ASN A 309 -12.20 -3.49 -3.50
C ASN A 309 -11.15 -3.57 -4.61
N VAL A 310 -10.22 -4.53 -4.50
CA VAL A 310 -9.22 -4.81 -5.54
C VAL A 310 -9.18 -6.30 -5.83
N LEU A 311 -9.02 -6.66 -7.10
CA LEU A 311 -8.78 -8.02 -7.54
C LEU A 311 -7.31 -8.15 -7.89
N VAL A 312 -6.64 -9.11 -7.25
CA VAL A 312 -5.20 -9.37 -7.40
C VAL A 312 -4.98 -10.79 -7.92
N VAL A 313 -3.95 -10.94 -8.72
CA VAL A 313 -3.50 -12.21 -9.30
C VAL A 313 -2.08 -12.48 -8.81
N GLN A 314 -1.76 -13.77 -8.58
CA GLN A 314 -0.46 -14.22 -8.06
C GLN A 314 -0.05 -15.51 -8.79
N VAL A 315 0.50 -15.36 -9.99
CA VAL A 315 0.87 -16.46 -10.90
C VAL A 315 2.34 -16.37 -11.34
N SER A 316 2.77 -15.24 -11.89
CA SER A 316 4.13 -15.03 -12.35
C SER A 316 5.13 -15.03 -11.20
N GLU A 317 6.38 -15.43 -11.44
CA GLU A 317 7.41 -15.53 -10.39
C GLU A 317 7.63 -14.20 -9.65
N HIS A 318 7.66 -13.09 -10.38
CA HIS A 318 7.81 -11.74 -9.80
C HIS A 318 6.57 -11.30 -9.01
N ALA A 319 5.39 -11.91 -9.25
CA ALA A 319 4.11 -11.57 -8.62
C ALA A 319 3.74 -12.46 -7.42
N MET A 320 4.62 -13.38 -7.00
CA MET A 320 4.34 -14.40 -5.96
C MET A 320 4.05 -13.88 -4.56
N LYS A 321 4.16 -12.56 -4.32
CA LYS A 321 3.87 -11.88 -3.04
C LYS A 321 2.77 -10.82 -3.15
N VAL A 322 2.12 -10.68 -4.29
CA VAL A 322 1.16 -9.61 -4.57
C VAL A 322 0.04 -9.50 -3.52
N VAL A 323 -0.47 -10.61 -2.99
CA VAL A 323 -1.53 -10.60 -1.96
C VAL A 323 -1.00 -9.97 -0.67
N GLU A 324 0.18 -10.36 -0.20
CA GLU A 324 0.81 -9.85 1.01
C GLU A 324 1.22 -8.38 0.87
N GLU A 325 1.80 -8.02 -0.26
CA GLU A 325 2.19 -6.64 -0.60
C GLU A 325 0.98 -5.70 -0.66
N THR A 326 -0.11 -6.16 -1.29
CA THR A 326 -1.37 -5.41 -1.35
C THR A 326 -1.98 -5.24 0.05
N ASP A 327 -1.90 -6.28 0.91
CA ASP A 327 -2.37 -6.19 2.30
C ASP A 327 -1.57 -5.16 3.11
N LEU A 328 -0.26 -5.14 2.92
CA LEU A 328 0.60 -4.14 3.57
C LEU A 328 0.34 -2.73 3.01
N ALA A 329 0.27 -2.59 1.68
CA ALA A 329 0.01 -1.32 1.00
C ALA A 329 -1.31 -0.68 1.47
N ARG A 330 -2.42 -1.44 1.52
CA ARG A 330 -3.71 -0.90 1.97
C ARG A 330 -3.70 -0.44 3.42
N LYS A 331 -2.95 -1.11 4.30
CA LYS A 331 -2.80 -0.71 5.71
C LYS A 331 -1.99 0.57 5.85
N ILE A 332 -0.90 0.70 5.08
CA ILE A 332 -0.08 1.91 5.03
C ILE A 332 -0.92 3.09 4.51
N MET A 333 -1.60 2.91 3.37
CA MET A 333 -2.41 3.98 2.75
C MET A 333 -3.60 4.38 3.63
N PHE A 334 -4.26 3.42 4.28
CA PHE A 334 -5.33 3.72 5.24
C PHE A 334 -4.83 4.57 6.40
N GLN A 335 -3.69 4.19 6.99
CA GLN A 335 -3.16 4.91 8.14
C GLN A 335 -2.63 6.29 7.74
N SER A 336 -1.93 6.42 6.61
CA SER A 336 -1.43 7.71 6.12
C SER A 336 -2.56 8.70 5.81
N LYS A 337 -3.64 8.22 5.18
CA LYS A 337 -4.85 9.03 4.93
C LYS A 337 -5.50 9.49 6.23
N LYS A 338 -5.64 8.59 7.21
CA LYS A 338 -6.17 8.90 8.53
C LYS A 338 -5.31 9.93 9.27
N ASP A 339 -4.00 9.84 9.14
CA ASP A 339 -3.04 10.74 9.77
C ASP A 339 -2.84 12.04 8.99
N ASN A 340 -3.46 12.15 7.79
CA ASN A 340 -3.29 13.27 6.86
C ASN A 340 -1.81 13.55 6.57
N SER A 341 -1.05 12.49 6.29
CA SER A 341 0.39 12.50 6.06
C SER A 341 0.77 11.68 4.83
N LEU A 342 1.99 11.86 4.35
CA LEU A 342 2.53 11.00 3.30
C LEU A 342 2.68 9.56 3.80
N PRO A 343 2.59 8.54 2.91
CA PRO A 343 2.73 7.12 3.26
C PRO A 343 4.21 6.74 3.48
N VAL A 344 4.93 7.52 4.25
CA VAL A 344 6.35 7.34 4.57
C VAL A 344 6.50 6.96 6.02
N GLY A 345 7.31 5.95 6.27
CA GLY A 345 7.71 5.62 7.63
C GLY A 345 6.72 4.79 8.43
N TYR A 346 5.67 4.27 7.85
CA TYR A 346 4.72 3.38 8.53
C TYR A 346 5.23 1.95 8.64
N ASP A 347 5.73 1.42 7.52
CA ASP A 347 6.31 0.09 7.42
C ASP A 347 7.32 0.05 6.27
N SER A 348 8.34 -0.81 6.36
CA SER A 348 9.38 -0.97 5.35
C SER A 348 9.20 -2.21 4.47
N GLY A 349 8.16 -3.00 4.68
CA GLY A 349 7.97 -4.27 3.98
C GLY A 349 7.69 -4.16 2.47
N LEU A 350 7.40 -2.93 1.98
CA LEU A 350 7.27 -2.65 0.54
C LEU A 350 8.55 -2.06 -0.09
N ILE A 351 9.64 -2.01 0.66
CA ILE A 351 10.91 -1.46 0.17
C ILE A 351 11.78 -2.62 -0.27
N SER A 352 12.12 -2.66 -1.57
CA SER A 352 13.20 -3.51 -2.06
C SER A 352 14.54 -2.93 -1.60
N LEU A 353 15.47 -3.77 -1.18
CA LEU A 353 16.77 -3.31 -0.72
C LEU A 353 17.56 -2.72 -1.89
N HIS A 354 17.89 -1.43 -1.76
CA HIS A 354 18.77 -0.72 -2.68
C HIS A 354 19.98 -0.22 -1.89
N GLU A 355 21.02 -1.02 -1.84
CA GLU A 355 22.27 -0.62 -1.20
C GLU A 355 23.05 0.32 -2.11
N LYS A 356 23.72 1.32 -1.52
CA LYS A 356 24.65 2.20 -2.25
C LYS A 356 25.83 1.41 -2.83
N LYS A 357 26.19 0.34 -2.16
CA LYS A 357 27.25 -0.61 -2.50
C LYS A 357 26.65 -2.00 -2.37
N PRO A 358 26.01 -2.52 -3.44
CA PRO A 358 25.23 -3.77 -3.37
C PRO A 358 26.08 -5.02 -3.11
N PHE A 359 27.39 -4.94 -3.36
CA PHE A 359 28.31 -6.06 -3.18
C PHE A 359 29.53 -5.63 -2.40
N ASP A 360 30.05 -6.54 -1.57
CA ASP A 360 31.36 -6.40 -0.97
C ASP A 360 32.45 -6.62 -2.07
N SER A 361 33.53 -5.88 -1.98
CA SER A 361 34.69 -6.19 -2.83
C SER A 361 35.37 -7.48 -2.38
N GLU A 362 36.01 -8.20 -3.30
CA GLU A 362 36.76 -9.41 -2.93
C GLU A 362 37.81 -9.15 -1.83
N ASN A 363 38.41 -7.96 -1.82
CA ASN A 363 39.37 -7.57 -0.78
C ASN A 363 38.69 -7.42 0.59
N GLU A 364 37.51 -6.83 0.67
CA GLU A 364 36.73 -6.74 1.90
C GLU A 364 36.33 -8.13 2.40
N ILE A 365 35.92 -9.03 1.51
CA ILE A 365 35.60 -10.43 1.85
C ILE A 365 36.84 -11.15 2.39
N LYS A 366 37.99 -11.00 1.74
CA LYS A 366 39.27 -11.59 2.18
C LYS A 366 39.71 -11.03 3.53
N GLU A 367 39.59 -9.74 3.78
CA GLU A 367 39.91 -9.16 5.08
C GLU A 367 38.94 -9.65 6.16
N THR A 368 37.66 -9.69 5.89
CA THR A 368 36.64 -10.23 6.79
C THR A 368 36.89 -11.67 7.13
N SER A 369 37.25 -12.51 6.14
CA SER A 369 37.55 -13.95 6.37
C SER A 369 38.71 -14.18 7.34
N LYS A 370 39.75 -13.35 7.26
CA LYS A 370 40.92 -13.44 8.19
C LYS A 370 40.56 -13.11 9.64
N MET A 371 39.49 -12.34 9.87
CA MET A 371 39.07 -11.93 11.20
C MET A 371 38.13 -12.92 11.89
N ILE A 372 37.64 -13.92 11.19
CA ILE A 372 36.70 -14.90 11.75
C ILE A 372 37.41 -15.87 12.68
N LYS A 373 36.85 -16.03 13.88
CA LYS A 373 37.39 -16.88 14.94
C LYS A 373 36.53 -18.11 15.24
N ASP A 374 35.34 -18.18 14.69
CA ASP A 374 34.39 -19.27 14.89
C ASP A 374 34.19 -20.11 13.61
N SER A 375 33.63 -21.30 13.75
CA SER A 375 33.39 -22.25 12.67
C SER A 375 32.06 -22.05 11.92
N ASN A 376 31.28 -21.01 12.26
CA ASN A 376 30.03 -20.75 11.55
C ASN A 376 30.32 -20.24 10.15
N PHE A 377 29.52 -20.70 9.16
CA PHE A 377 29.62 -20.22 7.80
C PHE A 377 29.16 -18.77 7.65
N ARG A 378 29.87 -18.05 6.81
CA ARG A 378 29.52 -16.70 6.32
C ARG A 378 29.20 -16.79 4.84
N ILE A 379 28.19 -16.03 4.42
CA ILE A 379 27.80 -15.87 3.02
C ILE A 379 27.91 -14.40 2.69
N GLN A 380 28.75 -14.05 1.74
CA GLN A 380 28.88 -12.69 1.20
C GLN A 380 28.80 -12.72 -0.33
N VAL A 381 28.38 -11.62 -0.92
CA VAL A 381 28.21 -11.49 -2.37
C VAL A 381 29.15 -10.42 -2.89
N SER A 382 29.84 -10.72 -4.00
CA SER A 382 30.62 -9.76 -4.77
C SER A 382 30.10 -9.71 -6.20
N ASP A 383 30.63 -8.83 -7.02
CA ASP A 383 30.41 -8.78 -8.48
C ASP A 383 30.84 -10.06 -9.21
N LYS A 384 31.66 -10.89 -8.57
CA LYS A 384 32.14 -12.18 -9.12
C LYS A 384 31.38 -13.40 -8.62
N GLY A 385 30.44 -13.25 -7.71
CA GLY A 385 29.62 -14.36 -7.23
C GLY A 385 29.38 -14.40 -5.72
N VAL A 386 28.89 -15.55 -5.27
CA VAL A 386 28.62 -15.84 -3.87
C VAL A 386 29.82 -16.54 -3.23
N HIS A 387 30.32 -15.96 -2.15
CA HIS A 387 31.44 -16.51 -1.37
C HIS A 387 30.88 -17.16 -0.11
N LEU A 388 31.26 -18.40 0.12
CA LEU A 388 30.93 -19.16 1.32
C LEU A 388 32.24 -19.53 2.03
N TYR A 389 32.38 -19.17 3.29
CA TYR A 389 33.60 -19.42 4.04
C TYR A 389 33.34 -19.45 5.55
N ASN A 390 34.28 -20.04 6.28
CA ASN A 390 34.38 -20.04 7.76
C ASN A 390 35.84 -19.89 8.16
N ARG A 391 36.17 -20.11 9.44
CA ARG A 391 37.54 -20.08 9.93
C ARG A 391 38.43 -21.18 9.35
N ASP A 392 37.86 -22.36 9.11
CA ASP A 392 38.58 -23.59 8.71
C ASP A 392 38.77 -23.65 7.13
#